data_c500d0e17c9fbbea88dd79ad8f6cd106
#
_entry.id   c500d0e17c9fbbea88dd79ad8f6cd106
#
_cell.length_a   1.000
_cell.length_b   1.000
_cell.length_c   1.000
_cell.angle_alpha   90.00
_cell.angle_beta   90.00
_cell.angle_gamma   90.00
#
_symmetry.space_group_name_H-M   'P 1'
#
loop_
_entity.id
_entity.type
_entity.pdbx_description
1 polymer ?
#
loop_
_entity_poly.entity_id
_entity_poly.type
_entity_poly.pdbx_seq_one_letter_code
_entity_poly.pdbx_strand_id
1 'polypeptide(L)'
;MLNKELASKCNDLLEKVEVNISDQRKSILNEIALYMHTEIKKNNGEKELKVVYLCTHNSRRSHFAQVWGHIAALYFGIENIKLFSGGTVATACHPNTVSALEYIGFNVVCRDLNVENPMYHVFYNSKEYIECYSKANTDISLPQTDFMAVMTCSDADENCPLVPGAEKRFSTTYNDPKEFDDTSKPVHHYVER
;
A
#
# COMPACT_ATOMS: atom_id res chain seq x y z
N MET A 1 13.87 8.62 8.72
CA MET A 1 14.90 8.26 7.70
C MET A 1 14.90 6.75 7.55
N LEU A 2 14.90 6.23 6.34
CA LEU A 2 14.90 4.79 6.06
C LEU A 2 16.17 4.11 6.61
N ASN A 3 16.07 2.82 6.96
CA ASN A 3 17.26 2.03 7.23
C ASN A 3 18.08 1.84 5.93
N LYS A 4 19.36 1.50 6.06
CA LYS A 4 20.27 1.42 4.92
C LYS A 4 19.89 0.32 3.92
N GLU A 5 19.36 -0.79 4.40
CA GLU A 5 18.95 -1.92 3.57
C GLU A 5 17.75 -1.56 2.68
N LEU A 6 16.71 -0.95 3.26
CA LEU A 6 15.55 -0.48 2.50
C LEU A 6 15.91 0.62 1.51
N ALA A 7 16.80 1.54 1.89
CA ALA A 7 17.28 2.57 0.98
C ALA A 7 18.02 1.98 -0.23
N SER A 8 18.88 0.97 -0.02
CA SER A 8 19.54 0.25 -1.11
C SER A 8 18.54 -0.46 -2.03
N LYS A 9 17.55 -1.14 -1.44
CA LYS A 9 16.49 -1.80 -2.21
C LYS A 9 15.64 -0.82 -3.04
N CYS A 10 15.38 0.39 -2.52
CA CYS A 10 14.70 1.44 -3.30
C CYS A 10 15.52 1.81 -4.55
N ASN A 11 16.84 1.99 -4.42
CA ASN A 11 17.70 2.26 -5.56
C ASN A 11 17.65 1.14 -6.60
N ASP A 12 17.81 -0.13 -6.16
CA ASP A 12 17.76 -1.30 -7.03
C ASP A 12 16.43 -1.46 -7.78
N LEU A 13 15.31 -1.09 -7.11
CA LEU A 13 13.99 -1.11 -7.71
C LEU A 13 13.84 -0.01 -8.75
N LEU A 14 14.32 1.21 -8.48
CA LEU A 14 14.21 2.34 -9.40
C LEU A 14 14.96 2.07 -10.71
N GLU A 15 16.14 1.45 -10.65
CA GLU A 15 16.90 1.06 -11.84
C GLU A 15 16.15 0.06 -12.73
N LYS A 16 15.27 -0.76 -12.14
CA LYS A 16 14.51 -1.81 -12.84
C LYS A 16 13.13 -1.36 -13.32
N VAL A 17 12.52 -0.40 -12.63
CA VAL A 17 11.11 0.00 -12.82
C VAL A 17 10.87 0.61 -14.20
N GLU A 18 11.77 1.47 -14.69
CA GLU A 18 11.55 2.16 -15.97
C GLU A 18 11.44 1.22 -17.17
N VAL A 19 12.07 0.05 -17.10
CA VAL A 19 12.15 -0.91 -18.21
C VAL A 19 10.90 -1.80 -18.30
N ASN A 20 10.18 -2.01 -17.20
CA ASN A 20 9.16 -3.06 -17.08
C ASN A 20 7.72 -2.55 -16.99
N ILE A 21 7.47 -1.24 -17.01
CA ILE A 21 6.12 -0.68 -16.91
C ILE A 21 5.57 -0.40 -18.30
N SER A 22 4.39 -0.96 -18.61
CA SER A 22 3.68 -0.71 -19.87
C SER A 22 3.25 0.77 -19.97
N ASP A 23 3.12 1.27 -21.21
CA ASP A 23 2.69 2.67 -21.45
C ASP A 23 1.31 2.96 -20.87
N GLN A 24 0.40 1.99 -20.92
CA GLN A 24 -0.91 2.11 -20.28
C GLN A 24 -0.79 2.29 -18.77
N ARG A 25 0.08 1.53 -18.10
CA ARG A 25 0.35 1.66 -16.67
C ARG A 25 1.00 2.99 -16.35
N LYS A 26 1.96 3.43 -17.17
CA LYS A 26 2.61 4.75 -17.03
C LYS A 26 1.59 5.89 -17.13
N SER A 27 0.63 5.80 -18.05
CA SER A 27 -0.44 6.81 -18.17
C SER A 27 -1.25 6.94 -16.88
N ILE A 28 -1.70 5.82 -16.31
CA ILE A 28 -2.48 5.83 -15.06
C ILE A 28 -1.64 6.38 -13.89
N LEU A 29 -0.38 5.96 -13.78
CA LEU A 29 0.52 6.44 -12.74
C LEU A 29 0.80 7.95 -12.86
N ASN A 30 0.92 8.47 -14.08
CA ASN A 30 1.06 9.90 -14.33
C ASN A 30 -0.19 10.70 -13.93
N GLU A 31 -1.39 10.17 -14.20
CA GLU A 31 -2.64 10.80 -13.75
C GLU A 31 -2.72 10.85 -12.22
N ILE A 32 -2.34 9.77 -11.54
CA ILE A 32 -2.26 9.72 -10.08
C ILE A 32 -1.24 10.74 -9.57
N ALA A 33 -0.04 10.76 -10.13
CA ALA A 33 1.02 11.67 -9.73
C ALA A 33 0.62 13.14 -9.91
N LEU A 34 -0.03 13.47 -11.02
CA LEU A 34 -0.54 14.83 -11.30
C LEU A 34 -1.61 15.23 -10.29
N TYR A 35 -2.54 14.33 -10.00
CA TYR A 35 -3.58 14.58 -8.98
C TYR A 35 -2.95 14.80 -7.60
N MET A 36 -2.06 13.90 -7.16
CA MET A 36 -1.36 14.02 -5.87
C MET A 36 -0.59 15.33 -5.76
N HIS A 37 0.18 15.68 -6.80
CA HIS A 37 0.93 16.92 -6.86
C HIS A 37 0.02 18.15 -6.72
N THR A 38 -1.11 18.13 -7.42
CA THR A 38 -2.10 19.22 -7.38
C THR A 38 -2.71 19.36 -5.99
N GLU A 39 -3.10 18.24 -5.37
CA GLU A 39 -3.71 18.26 -4.04
C GLU A 39 -2.73 18.68 -2.93
N ILE A 40 -1.48 18.18 -2.97
CA ILE A 40 -0.44 18.57 -2.00
C ILE A 40 -0.12 20.07 -2.10
N LYS A 41 -0.19 20.64 -3.30
CA LYS A 41 0.05 22.10 -3.51
C LYS A 41 -1.14 23.00 -3.19
N LYS A 42 -2.33 22.44 -3.05
CA LYS A 42 -3.49 23.23 -2.62
C LYS A 42 -3.22 23.85 -1.24
N ASN A 43 -3.73 25.05 -1.04
CA ASN A 43 -3.60 25.77 0.22
C ASN A 43 -2.13 25.91 0.71
N ASN A 44 -1.20 26.19 -0.21
CA ASN A 44 0.24 26.39 0.09
C ASN A 44 0.88 25.17 0.80
N GLY A 45 0.37 23.95 0.59
CA GLY A 45 0.87 22.74 1.24
C GLY A 45 0.35 22.52 2.66
N GLU A 46 -0.64 23.28 3.09
CA GLU A 46 -1.23 23.13 4.45
C GLU A 46 -2.19 21.94 4.55
N LYS A 47 -2.78 21.50 3.41
CA LYS A 47 -3.69 20.35 3.40
C LYS A 47 -2.91 19.06 3.21
N GLU A 48 -3.04 18.14 4.17
CA GLU A 48 -2.51 16.79 4.07
C GLU A 48 -3.33 15.95 3.09
N LEU A 49 -2.66 15.36 2.07
CA LEU A 49 -3.29 14.40 1.18
C LEU A 49 -3.42 13.04 1.87
N LYS A 50 -4.63 12.51 1.92
CA LYS A 50 -4.91 11.16 2.42
C LYS A 50 -5.13 10.23 1.23
N VAL A 51 -4.43 9.08 1.22
CA VAL A 51 -4.56 8.05 0.19
C VAL A 51 -4.95 6.74 0.85
N VAL A 52 -6.02 6.13 0.38
CA VAL A 52 -6.47 4.81 0.84
C VAL A 52 -6.32 3.80 -0.29
N TYR A 53 -5.43 2.83 -0.11
CA TYR A 53 -5.28 1.70 -1.01
C TYR A 53 -6.31 0.63 -0.66
N LEU A 54 -7.11 0.20 -1.63
CA LEU A 54 -8.22 -0.72 -1.42
C LEU A 54 -8.05 -2.00 -2.25
N CYS A 55 -8.31 -3.14 -1.62
CA CYS A 55 -8.52 -4.42 -2.27
C CYS A 55 -9.75 -5.11 -1.66
N THR A 56 -10.05 -6.35 -2.00
CA THR A 56 -11.23 -7.04 -1.45
C THR A 56 -11.10 -7.28 0.06
N HIS A 57 -10.00 -7.90 0.52
CA HIS A 57 -9.90 -8.41 1.89
C HIS A 57 -8.94 -7.60 2.79
N ASN A 58 -8.29 -6.55 2.28
CA ASN A 58 -7.18 -5.87 2.99
C ASN A 58 -6.19 -6.88 3.61
N SER A 59 -5.77 -7.85 2.81
CA SER A 59 -4.97 -8.99 3.25
C SER A 59 -3.57 -9.02 2.61
N ARG A 60 -3.43 -8.56 1.36
CA ARG A 60 -2.19 -8.62 0.57
C ARG A 60 -1.90 -7.30 -0.16
N ARG A 61 -2.48 -7.10 -1.35
CA ARG A 61 -2.17 -6.01 -2.30
C ARG A 61 -2.25 -4.61 -1.71
N SER A 62 -3.30 -4.31 -0.97
CA SER A 62 -3.46 -2.99 -0.34
C SER A 62 -2.46 -2.72 0.78
N HIS A 63 -2.00 -3.75 1.51
CA HIS A 63 -0.92 -3.61 2.49
C HIS A 63 0.41 -3.30 1.80
N PHE A 64 0.77 -4.04 0.75
CA PHE A 64 1.97 -3.73 -0.03
C PHE A 64 1.92 -2.31 -0.59
N ALA A 65 0.77 -1.89 -1.15
CA ALA A 65 0.63 -0.55 -1.69
C ALA A 65 0.77 0.53 -0.60
N GLN A 66 0.20 0.34 0.59
CA GLN A 66 0.39 1.25 1.73
C GLN A 66 1.85 1.32 2.16
N VAL A 67 2.49 0.16 2.36
CA VAL A 67 3.88 0.10 2.83
C VAL A 67 4.82 0.73 1.81
N TRP A 68 4.77 0.31 0.54
CA TRP A 68 5.64 0.85 -0.49
C TRP A 68 5.35 2.32 -0.82
N GLY A 69 4.08 2.73 -0.77
CA GLY A 69 3.71 4.14 -0.90
C GLY A 69 4.36 4.99 0.19
N HIS A 70 4.35 4.51 1.45
CA HIS A 70 5.00 5.19 2.57
C HIS A 70 6.52 5.27 2.40
N ILE A 71 7.15 4.17 2.00
CA ILE A 71 8.58 4.13 1.72
C ILE A 71 8.96 5.07 0.59
N ALA A 72 8.17 5.09 -0.50
CA ALA A 72 8.38 6.01 -1.62
C ALA A 72 8.25 7.48 -1.19
N ALA A 73 7.24 7.81 -0.39
CA ALA A 73 7.07 9.17 0.14
C ALA A 73 8.30 9.61 0.95
N LEU A 74 8.80 8.75 1.86
CA LEU A 74 10.01 9.03 2.63
C LEU A 74 11.26 9.13 1.75
N TYR A 75 11.40 8.26 0.76
CA TYR A 75 12.55 8.20 -0.13
C TYR A 75 12.65 9.46 -1.01
N PHE A 76 11.54 9.93 -1.55
CA PHE A 76 11.47 11.11 -2.40
C PHE A 76 11.23 12.42 -1.62
N GLY A 77 11.18 12.38 -0.29
CA GLY A 77 10.94 13.57 0.54
C GLY A 77 9.56 14.20 0.30
N ILE A 78 8.55 13.38 0.01
CA ILE A 78 7.16 13.84 -0.14
C ILE A 78 6.56 13.98 1.25
N GLU A 79 6.33 15.22 1.65
CA GLU A 79 5.68 15.58 2.90
C GLU A 79 4.17 15.81 2.70
N ASN A 80 3.43 15.97 3.78
CA ASN A 80 1.99 16.23 3.78
C ASN A 80 1.14 15.17 3.07
N ILE A 81 1.53 13.90 3.23
CA ILE A 81 0.79 12.74 2.75
C ILE A 81 0.58 11.71 3.86
N LYS A 82 -0.62 11.17 3.97
CA LYS A 82 -0.93 10.00 4.81
C LYS A 82 -1.47 8.85 3.97
N LEU A 83 -0.94 7.67 4.22
CA LEU A 83 -1.20 6.49 3.42
C LEU A 83 -1.84 5.41 4.29
N PHE A 84 -2.96 4.86 3.80
CA PHE A 84 -3.78 3.89 4.50
C PHE A 84 -4.06 2.69 3.60
N SER A 85 -4.46 1.58 4.20
CA SER A 85 -5.00 0.43 3.47
C SER A 85 -6.33 -0.03 4.05
N GLY A 86 -7.21 -0.52 3.19
CA GLY A 86 -8.50 -1.08 3.55
C GLY A 86 -8.97 -2.13 2.55
N GLY A 87 -10.12 -2.72 2.81
CA GLY A 87 -10.77 -3.67 1.93
C GLY A 87 -12.28 -3.44 1.87
N THR A 88 -12.95 -4.08 0.93
CA THR A 88 -14.42 -4.14 0.95
C THR A 88 -14.92 -5.01 2.10
N VAL A 89 -14.08 -5.96 2.55
CA VAL A 89 -14.31 -6.83 3.71
C VAL A 89 -13.04 -6.87 4.55
N ALA A 90 -13.17 -6.90 5.87
CA ALA A 90 -12.06 -7.15 6.79
C ALA A 90 -11.88 -8.67 7.01
N THR A 91 -10.63 -9.14 6.98
CA THR A 91 -10.24 -10.52 7.31
C THR A 91 -9.00 -10.51 8.22
N ALA A 92 -7.81 -10.77 7.66
CA ALA A 92 -6.52 -10.63 8.33
C ALA A 92 -5.42 -10.31 7.31
N CYS A 93 -4.34 -9.67 7.76
CA CYS A 93 -3.12 -9.56 6.97
C CYS A 93 -2.54 -10.97 6.77
N HIS A 94 -2.34 -11.39 5.51
CA HIS A 94 -1.93 -12.76 5.21
C HIS A 94 -0.49 -13.04 5.67
N PRO A 95 -0.18 -14.23 6.26
CA PRO A 95 1.17 -14.55 6.71
C PRO A 95 2.24 -14.41 5.63
N ASN A 96 1.94 -14.79 4.38
CA ASN A 96 2.87 -14.62 3.25
C ASN A 96 3.16 -13.14 2.94
N THR A 97 2.20 -12.23 3.21
CA THR A 97 2.44 -10.78 3.09
C THR A 97 3.46 -10.32 4.13
N VAL A 98 3.30 -10.78 5.37
CA VAL A 98 4.24 -10.50 6.47
C VAL A 98 5.63 -11.04 6.12
N SER A 99 5.72 -12.32 5.77
CA SER A 99 6.99 -12.97 5.41
C SER A 99 7.68 -12.34 4.21
N ALA A 100 6.91 -11.85 3.23
CA ALA A 100 7.47 -11.13 2.09
C ALA A 100 8.07 -9.76 2.51
N LEU A 101 7.40 -9.02 3.39
CA LEU A 101 7.93 -7.78 3.94
C LEU A 101 9.22 -8.01 4.75
N GLU A 102 9.28 -9.07 5.56
CA GLU A 102 10.50 -9.46 6.28
C GLU A 102 11.63 -9.84 5.31
N TYR A 103 11.33 -10.62 4.27
CA TYR A 103 12.31 -11.01 3.25
C TYR A 103 12.89 -9.80 2.50
N ILE A 104 12.09 -8.76 2.32
CA ILE A 104 12.54 -7.49 1.70
C ILE A 104 13.46 -6.69 2.63
N GLY A 105 13.42 -6.92 3.95
CA GLY A 105 14.29 -6.25 4.92
C GLY A 105 13.54 -5.35 5.90
N PHE A 106 12.21 -5.45 5.97
CA PHE A 106 11.46 -4.84 7.06
C PHE A 106 11.58 -5.68 8.34
N ASN A 107 11.69 -5.02 9.48
CA ASN A 107 11.48 -5.70 10.76
C ASN A 107 9.98 -5.67 11.10
N VAL A 108 9.34 -6.83 11.14
CA VAL A 108 7.89 -6.94 11.38
C VAL A 108 7.63 -7.55 12.75
N VAL A 109 6.85 -6.84 13.56
CA VAL A 109 6.50 -7.28 14.91
C VAL A 109 4.99 -7.44 15.02
N CYS A 110 4.54 -8.66 15.30
CA CYS A 110 3.14 -8.92 15.63
C CYS A 110 2.83 -8.43 17.05
N ARG A 111 1.76 -7.65 17.20
CA ARG A 111 1.38 -7.06 18.50
C ARG A 111 0.48 -7.97 19.32
N ASP A 112 -0.31 -8.81 18.66
CA ASP A 112 -1.22 -9.76 19.32
C ASP A 112 -1.38 -11.03 18.47
N LEU A 113 -0.72 -12.09 18.88
CA LEU A 113 -0.72 -13.38 18.19
C LEU A 113 -1.99 -14.22 18.42
N ASN A 114 -2.83 -13.83 19.40
CA ASN A 114 -3.96 -14.63 19.86
C ASN A 114 -5.31 -14.15 19.30
N VAL A 115 -5.29 -13.27 18.30
CA VAL A 115 -6.52 -12.76 17.66
C VAL A 115 -6.59 -13.20 16.20
N GLU A 116 -7.80 -13.31 15.66
CA GLU A 116 -8.03 -13.70 14.26
C GLU A 116 -7.48 -12.68 13.25
N ASN A 117 -7.42 -11.39 13.62
CA ASN A 117 -6.90 -10.31 12.81
C ASN A 117 -5.79 -9.57 13.57
N PRO A 118 -4.58 -10.13 13.60
CA PRO A 118 -3.46 -9.55 14.34
C PRO A 118 -2.97 -8.26 13.70
N MET A 119 -2.54 -7.32 14.55
CA MET A 119 -1.89 -6.09 14.13
C MET A 119 -0.38 -6.31 14.03
N TYR A 120 0.20 -5.91 12.90
CA TYR A 120 1.64 -5.93 12.65
C TYR A 120 2.18 -4.52 12.60
N HIS A 121 3.29 -4.29 13.29
CA HIS A 121 4.12 -3.10 13.15
C HIS A 121 5.25 -3.40 12.16
N VAL A 122 5.21 -2.79 11.00
CA VAL A 122 6.21 -2.92 9.92
C VAL A 122 7.20 -1.78 10.07
N PHE A 123 8.33 -2.05 10.72
CA PHE A 123 9.36 -1.05 10.99
C PHE A 123 10.19 -0.77 9.74
N TYR A 124 10.31 0.50 9.37
CA TYR A 124 11.18 0.97 8.28
C TYR A 124 12.49 1.62 8.78
N ASN A 125 12.60 1.80 10.11
CA ASN A 125 13.83 2.10 10.83
C ASN A 125 13.73 1.57 12.27
N SER A 126 14.67 1.94 13.15
CA SER A 126 14.73 1.43 14.53
C SER A 126 13.60 1.90 15.45
N LYS A 127 12.78 2.87 15.04
CA LYS A 127 11.78 3.53 15.91
C LYS A 127 10.40 3.65 15.27
N GLU A 128 10.35 3.84 13.96
CA GLU A 128 9.13 4.19 13.24
C GLU A 128 8.61 3.01 12.44
N TYR A 129 7.31 2.86 12.40
CA TYR A 129 6.62 1.73 11.78
C TYR A 129 5.31 2.14 11.10
N ILE A 130 4.83 1.26 10.26
CA ILE A 130 3.51 1.31 9.63
C ILE A 130 2.66 0.23 10.27
N GLU A 131 1.44 0.56 10.66
CA GLU A 131 0.47 -0.41 11.17
C GLU A 131 -0.21 -1.15 10.02
N CYS A 132 -0.15 -2.48 10.05
CA CYS A 132 -0.78 -3.37 9.10
C CYS A 132 -1.69 -4.36 9.82
N TYR A 133 -2.99 -4.19 9.66
CA TYR A 133 -4.05 -5.13 10.04
C TYR A 133 -5.22 -4.95 9.08
N SER A 134 -6.03 -5.98 8.91
CA SER A 134 -7.13 -5.93 7.95
C SER A 134 -8.28 -5.05 8.45
N LYS A 135 -8.74 -4.13 7.60
CA LYS A 135 -9.81 -3.15 7.88
C LYS A 135 -10.80 -3.10 6.73
N ALA A 136 -12.07 -3.06 7.03
CA ALA A 136 -13.06 -2.66 6.05
C ALA A 136 -12.89 -1.17 5.69
N ASN A 137 -13.29 -0.76 4.49
CA ASN A 137 -13.23 0.64 4.05
C ASN A 137 -14.12 1.59 4.89
N THR A 138 -15.02 1.04 5.70
CA THR A 138 -15.87 1.76 6.65
C THR A 138 -15.27 1.86 8.06
N ASP A 139 -14.08 1.30 8.28
CA ASP A 139 -13.41 1.33 9.58
C ASP A 139 -13.11 2.78 9.99
N ILE A 140 -13.40 3.12 11.25
CA ILE A 140 -13.23 4.49 11.78
C ILE A 140 -11.77 4.95 11.78
N SER A 141 -10.80 4.05 11.74
CA SER A 141 -9.37 4.38 11.65
C SER A 141 -8.96 4.86 10.26
N LEU A 142 -9.83 4.69 9.25
CA LEU A 142 -9.63 5.19 7.90
C LEU A 142 -10.26 6.57 7.72
N PRO A 143 -9.74 7.42 6.83
CA PRO A 143 -10.38 8.67 6.50
C PRO A 143 -11.76 8.41 5.89
N GLN A 144 -12.78 9.09 6.41
CA GLN A 144 -14.16 8.94 5.96
C GLN A 144 -14.55 9.98 4.89
N THR A 145 -13.75 11.04 4.73
CA THR A 145 -13.90 12.11 3.75
C THR A 145 -12.54 12.64 3.32
N ASP A 146 -12.52 13.40 2.23
CA ASP A 146 -11.33 14.13 1.78
C ASP A 146 -10.12 13.23 1.54
N PHE A 147 -10.28 12.14 0.82
CA PHE A 147 -9.19 11.23 0.48
C PHE A 147 -9.22 10.78 -0.97
N MET A 148 -8.08 10.33 -1.47
CA MET A 148 -7.94 9.64 -2.75
C MET A 148 -8.01 8.13 -2.51
N ALA A 149 -8.87 7.43 -3.24
CA ALA A 149 -8.94 5.98 -3.24
C ALA A 149 -8.14 5.38 -4.41
N VAL A 150 -7.32 4.37 -4.14
CA VAL A 150 -6.58 3.62 -5.17
C VAL A 150 -6.97 2.15 -5.08
N MET A 151 -7.69 1.66 -6.11
CA MET A 151 -8.09 0.26 -6.20
C MET A 151 -6.90 -0.60 -6.64
N THR A 152 -6.53 -1.60 -5.83
CA THR A 152 -5.36 -2.45 -6.09
C THR A 152 -5.72 -3.84 -6.60
N CYS A 153 -7.01 -4.17 -6.75
CA CYS A 153 -7.47 -5.42 -7.35
C CYS A 153 -8.72 -5.21 -8.21
N SER A 154 -8.89 -6.04 -9.23
CA SER A 154 -10.03 -6.00 -10.15
C SER A 154 -11.37 -6.22 -9.44
N ASP A 155 -11.44 -7.20 -8.53
CA ASP A 155 -12.68 -7.50 -7.82
C ASP A 155 -13.20 -6.29 -7.00
N ALA A 156 -12.31 -5.59 -6.28
CA ALA A 156 -12.70 -4.38 -5.56
C ALA A 156 -12.99 -3.23 -6.53
N ASP A 157 -12.30 -3.17 -7.66
CA ASP A 157 -12.52 -2.17 -8.69
C ASP A 157 -13.89 -2.29 -9.33
N GLU A 158 -14.31 -3.50 -9.68
CA GLU A 158 -15.60 -3.80 -10.32
C GLU A 158 -16.77 -3.70 -9.32
N ASN A 159 -16.60 -4.24 -8.11
CA ASN A 159 -17.67 -4.32 -7.12
C ASN A 159 -17.82 -3.07 -6.24
N CYS A 160 -16.88 -2.13 -6.31
CA CYS A 160 -16.90 -0.88 -5.55
C CYS A 160 -16.70 0.33 -6.47
N PRO A 161 -17.61 0.58 -7.42
CA PRO A 161 -17.49 1.67 -8.40
C PRO A 161 -17.47 3.05 -7.72
N LEU A 162 -18.08 3.16 -6.53
CA LEU A 162 -18.07 4.35 -5.70
C LEU A 162 -17.47 3.99 -4.34
N VAL A 163 -16.51 4.79 -3.90
CA VAL A 163 -15.94 4.73 -2.55
C VAL A 163 -16.47 5.94 -1.78
N PRO A 164 -17.41 5.75 -0.83
CA PRO A 164 -17.99 6.87 -0.11
C PRO A 164 -16.94 7.74 0.57
N GLY A 165 -17.05 9.06 0.40
CA GLY A 165 -16.11 10.03 0.98
C GLY A 165 -14.81 10.24 0.18
N ALA A 166 -14.52 9.43 -0.83
CA ALA A 166 -13.38 9.66 -1.70
C ALA A 166 -13.64 10.82 -2.67
N GLU A 167 -12.73 11.80 -2.72
CA GLU A 167 -12.77 12.89 -3.70
C GLU A 167 -12.36 12.42 -5.11
N LYS A 168 -11.48 11.46 -5.18
CA LYS A 168 -10.99 10.88 -6.43
C LYS A 168 -10.72 9.39 -6.25
N ARG A 169 -11.01 8.61 -7.29
CA ARG A 169 -10.77 7.18 -7.35
C ARG A 169 -9.92 6.87 -8.58
N PHE A 170 -8.88 6.06 -8.36
CA PHE A 170 -8.01 5.52 -9.41
C PHE A 170 -7.98 4.01 -9.35
N SER A 171 -7.69 3.37 -10.47
CA SER A 171 -7.55 1.92 -10.57
C SER A 171 -6.15 1.55 -11.04
N THR A 172 -5.39 0.85 -10.17
CA THR A 172 -4.06 0.29 -10.46
C THR A 172 -4.04 -1.17 -10.06
N THR A 173 -4.87 -1.98 -10.69
CA THR A 173 -5.06 -3.38 -10.29
C THR A 173 -3.81 -4.22 -10.53
N TYR A 174 -3.60 -5.18 -9.63
CA TYR A 174 -2.54 -6.19 -9.67
C TYR A 174 -3.16 -7.57 -9.56
N ASN A 175 -2.51 -8.57 -10.16
CA ASN A 175 -2.88 -9.96 -9.98
C ASN A 175 -2.76 -10.35 -8.50
N ASP A 176 -3.65 -11.26 -8.04
CA ASP A 176 -3.61 -11.67 -6.65
C ASP A 176 -2.45 -12.63 -6.40
N PRO A 177 -1.52 -12.31 -5.51
CA PRO A 177 -0.46 -13.25 -5.14
C PRO A 177 -0.97 -14.49 -4.42
N LYS A 178 -2.27 -14.55 -4.07
CA LYS A 178 -2.93 -15.74 -3.49
C LYS A 178 -2.70 -16.99 -4.32
N GLU A 179 -2.56 -16.88 -5.64
CA GLU A 179 -2.28 -18.03 -6.52
C GLU A 179 -1.00 -18.81 -6.14
N PHE A 180 -0.13 -18.19 -5.35
CA PHE A 180 1.13 -18.79 -4.90
C PHE A 180 1.12 -19.26 -3.44
N ASP A 181 0.01 -19.12 -2.70
CA ASP A 181 -0.04 -19.43 -1.27
C ASP A 181 0.38 -20.86 -0.96
N ASP A 182 -0.02 -21.83 -1.78
CA ASP A 182 0.26 -23.26 -1.62
C ASP A 182 1.47 -23.76 -2.43
N THR A 183 2.29 -22.84 -2.96
CA THR A 183 3.50 -23.21 -3.71
C THR A 183 4.68 -23.47 -2.77
N SER A 184 5.74 -24.09 -3.30
CA SER A 184 6.95 -24.36 -2.51
C SER A 184 7.76 -23.12 -2.12
N LYS A 185 7.51 -21.96 -2.77
CA LYS A 185 8.23 -20.70 -2.56
C LYS A 185 7.28 -19.49 -2.59
N PRO A 186 6.24 -19.46 -1.75
CA PRO A 186 5.24 -18.40 -1.84
C PRO A 186 5.85 -17.01 -1.64
N VAL A 187 6.74 -16.83 -0.68
CA VAL A 187 7.39 -15.55 -0.36
C VAL A 187 8.14 -14.98 -1.56
N HIS A 188 8.86 -15.80 -2.31
CA HIS A 188 9.60 -15.38 -3.49
C HIS A 188 8.66 -14.78 -4.56
N HIS A 189 7.54 -15.47 -4.83
CA HIS A 189 6.55 -14.98 -5.78
C HIS A 189 5.84 -13.70 -5.31
N TYR A 190 5.63 -13.54 -4.01
CA TYR A 190 5.06 -12.32 -3.43
C TYR A 190 6.00 -11.10 -3.60
N VAL A 191 7.31 -11.31 -3.59
CA VAL A 191 8.31 -10.24 -3.74
C VAL A 191 8.53 -9.84 -5.19
N GLU A 192 8.33 -10.76 -6.13
CA GLU A 192 8.51 -10.52 -7.57
C GLU A 192 7.32 -9.82 -8.25
N ARG A 193 6.18 -9.68 -7.57
CA ARG A 193 4.94 -9.08 -8.08
C ARG A 193 4.83 -7.62 -7.72
#